data_c3ffa698b2b39c54351640e29dd96239
#
_entry.id   c3ffa698b2b39c54351640e29dd96239
#
_cell.length_a   1.000
_cell.length_b   1.000
_cell.length_c   1.000
_cell.angle_alpha   90.00
_cell.angle_beta   90.00
_cell.angle_gamma   90.00
#
_symmetry.space_group_name_H-M   'P 1'
#
loop_
_entity.id
_entity.type
_entity.pdbx_description
1 polymer ?
#
loop_
_entity_poly.entity_id
_entity_poly.type
_entity_poly.pdbx_seq_one_letter_code
_entity_poly.pdbx_strand_id
1 'polypeptide(L)'
;MTDQPGESRAISRTDEDVINALAEVQRTIESVGRRDVTIVAVTKGFDRSAIECAARIGLGDIGENYAQELQEKSPLPEGMRGHFIGRIQRNKVRKVASSVSLWQSVARPEILIEIAKRSERPQALIQVVAADDSTKDGVGPSEIENMLEVAQLHGVEITGLMTIGVLGDAERTRESFAQTARLADEFGLAERSMGMSGDYRDALAAGSTMLRLGSLLFGQRPTR
;
A
#
# COMPACT_ATOMS: atom_id res chain seq x y z
N MET A 1 -0.23 19.11 8.90
CA MET A 1 -1.45 18.29 9.12
C MET A 1 -1.11 17.25 10.16
N THR A 2 -1.85 17.20 11.25
CA THR A 2 -1.62 16.27 12.36
C THR A 2 -1.86 14.84 11.90
N ASP A 3 -0.83 14.00 12.01
CA ASP A 3 -0.79 12.58 11.65
C ASP A 3 -1.50 11.74 12.76
N GLN A 4 -2.73 12.13 13.12
CA GLN A 4 -3.55 11.41 14.08
C GLN A 4 -4.76 10.77 13.39
N PRO A 5 -5.05 9.49 13.69
CA PRO A 5 -6.27 8.85 13.23
C PRO A 5 -7.49 9.58 13.80
N GLY A 6 -8.53 9.74 12.99
CA GLY A 6 -9.85 10.09 13.50
C GLY A 6 -10.48 8.88 14.22
N GLU A 7 -11.66 9.07 14.81
CA GLU A 7 -12.44 7.93 15.33
C GLU A 7 -12.74 6.95 14.20
N SER A 8 -12.37 5.67 14.41
CA SER A 8 -12.68 4.59 13.48
C SER A 8 -14.15 4.19 13.63
N ARG A 9 -14.83 3.92 12.51
CA ARG A 9 -16.25 3.54 12.50
C ARG A 9 -16.46 2.27 11.69
N ALA A 10 -17.55 1.56 11.97
CA ALA A 10 -17.99 0.41 11.22
C ALA A 10 -18.24 0.75 9.73
N ILE A 11 -17.99 -0.22 8.86
CA ILE A 11 -18.36 -0.10 7.45
C ILE A 11 -19.90 0.00 7.32
N SER A 12 -20.36 0.84 6.39
CA SER A 12 -21.78 0.99 6.09
C SER A 12 -22.27 0.08 4.96
N ARG A 13 -21.35 -0.54 4.21
CA ARG A 13 -21.66 -1.48 3.13
C ARG A 13 -21.87 -2.89 3.65
N THR A 14 -22.78 -3.59 3.01
CA THR A 14 -22.97 -5.04 3.22
C THR A 14 -21.83 -5.83 2.56
N ASP A 15 -21.63 -7.08 2.97
CA ASP A 15 -20.68 -7.97 2.32
C ASP A 15 -21.01 -8.13 0.82
N GLU A 16 -22.30 -8.14 0.45
CA GLU A 16 -22.76 -8.21 -0.95
C GLU A 16 -22.31 -6.98 -1.76
N ASP A 17 -22.45 -5.77 -1.20
CA ASP A 17 -21.97 -4.53 -1.85
C ASP A 17 -20.43 -4.58 -2.11
N VAL A 18 -19.69 -5.11 -1.13
CA VAL A 18 -18.22 -5.23 -1.24
C VAL A 18 -17.84 -6.30 -2.28
N ILE A 19 -18.55 -7.44 -2.30
CA ILE A 19 -18.35 -8.50 -3.29
C ILE A 19 -18.62 -7.97 -4.72
N ASN A 20 -19.70 -7.21 -4.90
CA ASN A 20 -20.04 -6.62 -6.20
C ASN A 20 -18.96 -5.62 -6.66
N ALA A 21 -18.46 -4.77 -5.76
CA ALA A 21 -17.38 -3.85 -6.06
C ALA A 21 -16.07 -4.60 -6.40
N LEU A 22 -15.76 -5.65 -5.64
CA LEU A 22 -14.58 -6.50 -5.90
C LEU A 22 -14.68 -7.19 -7.27
N ALA A 23 -15.85 -7.73 -7.61
CA ALA A 23 -16.08 -8.38 -8.91
C ALA A 23 -15.89 -7.42 -10.09
N GLU A 24 -16.24 -6.12 -9.94
CA GLU A 24 -15.94 -5.11 -10.95
C GLU A 24 -14.45 -4.91 -11.15
N VAL A 25 -13.69 -4.82 -10.06
CA VAL A 25 -12.21 -4.70 -10.11
C VAL A 25 -11.60 -5.93 -10.77
N GLN A 26 -12.03 -7.13 -10.39
CA GLN A 26 -11.53 -8.38 -10.97
C GLN A 26 -11.78 -8.47 -12.48
N ARG A 27 -12.99 -8.10 -12.93
CA ARG A 27 -13.28 -7.99 -14.37
C ARG A 27 -12.36 -6.99 -15.08
N THR A 28 -12.03 -5.87 -14.43
CA THR A 28 -11.09 -4.91 -14.99
C THR A 28 -9.68 -5.49 -15.09
N ILE A 29 -9.21 -6.22 -14.07
CA ILE A 29 -7.92 -6.90 -14.07
C ILE A 29 -7.87 -7.93 -15.21
N GLU A 30 -8.92 -8.74 -15.38
CA GLU A 30 -9.02 -9.73 -16.46
C GLU A 30 -9.05 -9.08 -17.84
N SER A 31 -9.71 -7.93 -17.99
CA SER A 31 -9.80 -7.20 -19.27
C SER A 31 -8.45 -6.70 -19.80
N VAL A 32 -7.46 -6.53 -18.92
CA VAL A 32 -6.07 -6.21 -19.30
C VAL A 32 -5.18 -7.45 -19.40
N GLY A 33 -5.78 -8.65 -19.45
CA GLY A 33 -5.08 -9.92 -19.64
C GLY A 33 -4.32 -10.42 -18.40
N ARG A 34 -4.64 -9.90 -17.19
CA ARG A 34 -3.95 -10.26 -15.94
C ARG A 34 -4.86 -11.01 -14.98
N ARG A 35 -4.25 -11.78 -14.08
CA ARG A 35 -4.94 -12.51 -12.99
C ARG A 35 -4.13 -12.48 -11.68
N ASP A 36 -2.92 -11.97 -11.73
CA ASP A 36 -1.89 -12.00 -10.68
C ASP A 36 -1.80 -10.69 -9.89
N VAL A 37 -2.85 -9.87 -9.92
CA VAL A 37 -2.86 -8.58 -9.23
C VAL A 37 -3.39 -8.73 -7.80
N THR A 38 -2.55 -8.41 -6.83
CA THR A 38 -2.94 -8.38 -5.41
C THR A 38 -3.86 -7.19 -5.13
N ILE A 39 -4.96 -7.44 -4.44
CA ILE A 39 -5.86 -6.39 -3.96
C ILE A 39 -5.65 -6.21 -2.46
N VAL A 40 -5.07 -5.08 -2.08
CA VAL A 40 -4.91 -4.66 -0.69
C VAL A 40 -6.14 -3.87 -0.27
N ALA A 41 -6.94 -4.44 0.62
CA ALA A 41 -8.12 -3.80 1.19
C ALA A 41 -7.70 -2.72 2.20
N VAL A 42 -7.87 -1.44 1.85
CA VAL A 42 -7.44 -0.33 2.71
C VAL A 42 -8.49 -0.03 3.76
N THR A 43 -8.19 -0.39 5.00
CA THR A 43 -9.11 -0.35 6.14
C THR A 43 -8.94 0.86 7.05
N LYS A 44 -8.07 1.81 6.67
CA LYS A 44 -7.85 3.04 7.45
C LYS A 44 -9.14 3.86 7.65
N GLY A 45 -9.35 4.31 8.88
CA GLY A 45 -10.53 5.10 9.27
C GLY A 45 -11.79 4.28 9.46
N PHE A 46 -11.75 2.96 9.24
CA PHE A 46 -12.77 2.02 9.66
C PHE A 46 -12.30 1.25 10.90
N ASP A 47 -13.22 0.69 11.65
CA ASP A 47 -12.91 -0.20 12.76
C ASP A 47 -12.56 -1.63 12.26
N ARG A 48 -12.47 -2.58 13.18
CA ARG A 48 -12.13 -3.97 12.86
C ARG A 48 -13.11 -4.64 11.91
N SER A 49 -14.36 -4.16 11.81
CA SER A 49 -15.37 -4.75 10.92
C SER A 49 -14.97 -4.75 9.45
N ALA A 50 -14.16 -3.77 9.00
CA ALA A 50 -13.61 -3.74 7.65
C ALA A 50 -12.64 -4.89 7.38
N ILE A 51 -11.78 -5.23 8.36
CA ILE A 51 -10.86 -6.37 8.25
C ILE A 51 -11.64 -7.69 8.25
N GLU A 52 -12.64 -7.82 9.11
CA GLU A 52 -13.48 -9.01 9.19
C GLU A 52 -14.30 -9.21 7.91
N CYS A 53 -14.83 -8.13 7.33
CA CYS A 53 -15.47 -8.17 6.02
C CYS A 53 -14.48 -8.64 4.93
N ALA A 54 -13.29 -8.04 4.85
CA ALA A 54 -12.26 -8.45 3.90
C ALA A 54 -11.93 -9.95 4.02
N ALA A 55 -11.76 -10.46 5.25
CA ALA A 55 -11.52 -11.88 5.50
C ALA A 55 -12.68 -12.77 5.03
N ARG A 56 -13.92 -12.40 5.34
CA ARG A 56 -15.11 -13.19 4.93
C ARG A 56 -15.27 -13.30 3.42
N ILE A 57 -14.88 -12.26 2.68
CA ILE A 57 -14.98 -12.26 1.20
C ILE A 57 -13.71 -12.78 0.52
N GLY A 58 -12.76 -13.32 1.28
CA GLY A 58 -11.56 -13.97 0.76
C GLY A 58 -10.41 -13.04 0.35
N LEU A 59 -10.41 -11.77 0.78
CA LEU A 59 -9.25 -10.89 0.63
C LEU A 59 -8.23 -11.18 1.75
N GLY A 60 -7.01 -11.53 1.34
CA GLY A 60 -5.92 -11.88 2.27
C GLY A 60 -5.01 -10.72 2.67
N ASP A 61 -5.16 -9.54 2.06
CA ASP A 61 -4.25 -8.42 2.24
C ASP A 61 -5.01 -7.17 2.70
N ILE A 62 -4.59 -6.58 3.82
CA ILE A 62 -5.14 -5.32 4.33
C ILE A 62 -4.08 -4.24 4.39
N GLY A 63 -4.50 -2.97 4.24
CA GLY A 63 -3.60 -1.82 4.28
C GLY A 63 -4.00 -0.78 5.32
N GLU A 64 -3.03 -0.40 6.16
CA GLU A 64 -3.21 0.61 7.19
C GLU A 64 -2.24 1.78 7.04
N ASN A 65 -2.74 2.98 7.32
CA ASN A 65 -1.92 4.19 7.27
C ASN A 65 -1.35 4.56 8.64
N TYR A 66 -2.03 4.20 9.72
CA TYR A 66 -1.74 4.67 11.06
C TYR A 66 -1.36 3.51 11.97
N ALA A 67 -0.19 3.63 12.62
CA ALA A 67 0.31 2.61 13.53
C ALA A 67 -0.66 2.35 14.69
N GLN A 68 -1.37 3.37 15.16
CA GLN A 68 -2.34 3.22 16.22
C GLN A 68 -3.53 2.37 15.76
N GLU A 69 -4.10 2.65 14.57
CA GLU A 69 -5.21 1.85 14.03
C GLU A 69 -4.82 0.39 13.83
N LEU A 70 -3.61 0.14 13.28
CA LEU A 70 -3.14 -1.24 13.10
C LEU A 70 -2.97 -1.97 14.44
N GLN A 71 -2.47 -1.29 15.48
CA GLN A 71 -2.38 -1.86 16.84
C GLN A 71 -3.75 -2.21 17.40
N GLU A 72 -4.72 -1.30 17.32
CA GLU A 72 -6.07 -1.49 17.86
C GLU A 72 -6.82 -2.62 17.13
N LYS A 73 -6.53 -2.82 15.84
CA LYS A 73 -7.12 -3.88 15.01
C LYS A 73 -6.39 -5.21 15.06
N SER A 74 -5.21 -5.26 15.67
CA SER A 74 -4.43 -6.49 15.83
C SER A 74 -4.91 -7.33 17.02
N PRO A 75 -4.71 -8.68 17.01
CA PRO A 75 -4.12 -9.44 15.93
C PRO A 75 -5.03 -9.52 14.71
N LEU A 76 -4.44 -9.62 13.52
CA LEU A 76 -5.18 -9.85 12.28
C LEU A 76 -5.77 -11.27 12.26
N PRO A 77 -6.87 -11.52 11.52
CA PRO A 77 -7.36 -12.88 11.28
C PRO A 77 -6.25 -13.78 10.69
N GLU A 78 -6.33 -15.06 10.98
CA GLU A 78 -5.37 -16.06 10.48
C GLU A 78 -5.29 -16.03 8.95
N GLY A 79 -4.05 -16.09 8.43
CA GLY A 79 -3.77 -16.04 6.99
C GLY A 79 -3.81 -14.64 6.37
N MET A 80 -4.22 -13.60 7.10
CA MET A 80 -4.20 -12.24 6.58
C MET A 80 -2.82 -11.59 6.73
N ARG A 81 -2.42 -10.83 5.70
CA ARG A 81 -1.18 -10.05 5.66
C ARG A 81 -1.48 -8.57 5.91
N GLY A 82 -0.78 -7.98 6.87
CA GLY A 82 -0.86 -6.55 7.15
C GLY A 82 0.15 -5.76 6.31
N HIS A 83 -0.32 -4.78 5.56
CA HIS A 83 0.53 -3.84 4.82
C HIS A 83 0.50 -2.48 5.50
N PHE A 84 1.68 -1.92 5.78
CA PHE A 84 1.76 -0.54 6.23
C PHE A 84 1.98 0.38 5.03
N ILE A 85 0.98 1.20 4.72
CA ILE A 85 0.92 2.01 3.49
C ILE A 85 0.91 3.52 3.76
N GLY A 86 0.97 3.93 5.03
CA GLY A 86 1.06 5.33 5.43
C GLY A 86 2.49 5.77 5.69
N ARG A 87 2.69 7.05 5.99
CA ARG A 87 4.01 7.59 6.32
C ARG A 87 4.63 6.87 7.50
N ILE A 88 5.81 6.27 7.30
CA ILE A 88 6.50 5.53 8.35
C ILE A 88 7.31 6.48 9.22
N GLN A 89 6.93 6.57 10.48
CA GLN A 89 7.71 7.25 11.50
C GLN A 89 8.56 6.23 12.25
N ARG A 90 9.88 6.46 12.36
CA ARG A 90 10.84 5.55 12.98
C ARG A 90 10.39 5.03 14.36
N ASN A 91 9.88 5.92 15.22
CA ASN A 91 9.42 5.57 16.58
C ASN A 91 8.15 4.71 16.60
N LYS A 92 7.41 4.62 15.48
CA LYS A 92 6.19 3.81 15.36
C LYS A 92 6.46 2.39 14.85
N VAL A 93 7.58 2.15 14.15
CA VAL A 93 7.93 0.83 13.59
C VAL A 93 7.84 -0.26 14.67
N ARG A 94 8.47 -0.06 15.83
CA ARG A 94 8.48 -1.03 16.94
C ARG A 94 7.09 -1.42 17.45
N LYS A 95 6.08 -0.57 17.23
CA LYS A 95 4.74 -0.79 17.76
C LYS A 95 3.91 -1.73 16.89
N VAL A 96 4.24 -1.83 15.62
CA VAL A 96 3.42 -2.54 14.64
C VAL A 96 4.19 -3.60 13.84
N ALA A 97 5.49 -3.72 14.05
CA ALA A 97 6.34 -4.62 13.25
C ALA A 97 5.84 -6.08 13.26
N SER A 98 5.29 -6.56 14.38
CA SER A 98 4.71 -7.91 14.47
C SER A 98 3.41 -8.11 13.68
N SER A 99 2.77 -7.04 13.25
CA SER A 99 1.52 -7.06 12.47
C SER A 99 1.72 -6.65 11.01
N VAL A 100 2.95 -6.30 10.62
CA VAL A 100 3.26 -5.85 9.26
C VAL A 100 4.04 -6.92 8.51
N SER A 101 3.44 -7.44 7.44
CA SER A 101 4.08 -8.37 6.51
C SER A 101 4.83 -7.62 5.39
N LEU A 102 4.33 -6.45 4.97
CA LEU A 102 4.94 -5.65 3.90
C LEU A 102 4.88 -4.15 4.23
N TRP A 103 6.03 -3.50 4.25
CA TRP A 103 6.18 -2.05 4.42
C TRP A 103 6.19 -1.39 3.05
N GLN A 104 5.10 -0.71 2.64
CA GLN A 104 4.99 -0.20 1.27
C GLN A 104 5.52 1.22 1.05
N SER A 105 5.69 2.00 2.11
CA SER A 105 5.96 3.45 2.03
C SER A 105 7.35 3.82 2.56
N VAL A 106 8.35 2.99 2.23
CA VAL A 106 9.72 3.25 2.69
C VAL A 106 10.39 4.29 1.79
N ALA A 107 10.67 5.46 2.37
CA ALA A 107 11.21 6.61 1.66
C ALA A 107 12.57 7.09 2.20
N ARG A 108 13.16 6.38 3.17
CA ARG A 108 14.41 6.80 3.82
C ARG A 108 15.20 5.61 4.33
N PRO A 109 16.56 5.63 4.20
CA PRO A 109 17.42 4.53 4.64
C PRO A 109 17.28 4.19 6.13
N GLU A 110 17.13 5.19 7.00
CA GLU A 110 16.98 4.95 8.44
C GLU A 110 15.70 4.20 8.83
N ILE A 111 14.70 4.18 7.96
CA ILE A 111 13.48 3.38 8.14
C ILE A 111 13.77 1.90 7.85
N LEU A 112 14.55 1.59 6.80
CA LEU A 112 14.99 0.22 6.52
C LEU A 112 15.76 -0.36 7.70
N ILE A 113 16.71 0.42 8.26
CA ILE A 113 17.48 0.02 9.43
C ILE A 113 16.61 -0.28 10.64
N GLU A 114 15.57 0.54 10.87
CA GLU A 114 14.66 0.32 12.01
C GLU A 114 13.73 -0.88 11.78
N ILE A 115 13.26 -1.10 10.55
CA ILE A 115 12.46 -2.27 10.17
C ILE A 115 13.26 -3.56 10.38
N ALA A 116 14.52 -3.59 9.91
CA ALA A 116 15.42 -4.73 10.07
C ALA A 116 15.61 -5.17 11.52
N LYS A 117 15.64 -4.20 12.45
CA LYS A 117 15.81 -4.47 13.90
C LYS A 117 14.55 -5.06 14.54
N ARG A 118 13.39 -5.00 13.89
CA ARG A 118 12.09 -5.27 14.51
C ARG A 118 11.29 -6.38 13.82
N SER A 119 11.71 -6.83 12.66
CA SER A 119 11.03 -7.86 11.87
C SER A 119 11.99 -9.02 11.62
N GLU A 120 11.51 -10.25 11.71
CA GLU A 120 12.31 -11.46 11.45
C GLU A 120 12.61 -11.64 9.98
N ARG A 121 11.66 -11.31 9.12
CA ARG A 121 11.76 -11.40 7.64
C ARG A 121 11.20 -10.12 7.03
N PRO A 122 11.94 -9.02 7.14
CA PRO A 122 11.43 -7.73 6.72
C PRO A 122 11.35 -7.63 5.20
N GLN A 123 10.12 -7.41 4.69
CA GLN A 123 9.85 -7.11 3.30
C GLN A 123 9.38 -5.67 3.14
N ALA A 124 9.87 -4.99 2.10
CA ALA A 124 9.50 -3.60 1.88
C ALA A 124 9.42 -3.25 0.38
N LEU A 125 8.63 -2.22 0.08
CA LEU A 125 8.66 -1.49 -1.18
C LEU A 125 9.29 -0.12 -0.94
N ILE A 126 10.07 0.35 -1.88
CA ILE A 126 10.58 1.71 -1.87
C ILE A 126 9.49 2.62 -2.45
N GLN A 127 9.11 3.64 -1.69
CA GLN A 127 8.18 4.65 -2.20
C GLN A 127 8.94 5.64 -3.09
N VAL A 128 8.53 5.74 -4.34
CA VAL A 128 9.12 6.65 -5.33
C VAL A 128 8.17 7.81 -5.65
N VAL A 129 8.76 8.95 -5.99
CA VAL A 129 8.06 10.13 -6.48
C VAL A 129 8.63 10.57 -7.82
N ALA A 130 7.83 11.28 -8.61
CA ALA A 130 8.34 11.94 -9.81
C ALA A 130 9.43 12.94 -9.41
N ALA A 131 10.48 13.06 -10.24
CA ALA A 131 11.68 13.85 -9.92
C ALA A 131 11.40 15.32 -9.59
N ASP A 132 10.28 15.86 -10.02
CA ASP A 132 9.86 17.26 -9.84
C ASP A 132 8.83 17.46 -8.70
N ASP A 133 8.45 16.41 -7.97
CA ASP A 133 7.45 16.49 -6.89
C ASP A 133 8.11 16.38 -5.49
N SER A 134 8.81 17.43 -5.10
CA SER A 134 9.44 17.54 -3.77
C SER A 134 8.44 17.70 -2.62
N THR A 135 7.14 17.75 -2.90
CA THR A 135 6.09 17.95 -1.87
C THR A 135 5.60 16.64 -1.26
N LYS A 136 5.91 15.51 -1.88
CA LYS A 136 5.51 14.18 -1.42
C LYS A 136 6.65 13.44 -0.72
N ASP A 137 6.30 12.58 0.23
CA ASP A 137 7.25 11.59 0.76
C ASP A 137 7.56 10.58 -0.35
N GLY A 138 8.82 10.26 -0.52
CA GLY A 138 9.32 9.30 -1.49
C GLY A 138 10.76 9.62 -1.88
N VAL A 139 11.40 8.73 -2.59
CA VAL A 139 12.74 8.93 -3.15
C VAL A 139 12.66 9.23 -4.64
N GLY A 140 13.60 10.03 -5.12
CA GLY A 140 13.80 10.21 -6.56
C GLY A 140 14.46 8.99 -7.20
N PRO A 141 14.41 8.86 -8.55
CA PRO A 141 15.03 7.73 -9.26
C PRO A 141 16.51 7.50 -8.92
N SER A 142 17.29 8.55 -8.76
CA SER A 142 18.72 8.48 -8.44
C SER A 142 19.04 7.97 -7.02
N GLU A 143 18.05 7.89 -6.15
CA GLU A 143 18.22 7.46 -4.77
C GLU A 143 17.89 5.98 -4.57
N ILE A 144 17.26 5.32 -5.57
CA ILE A 144 16.80 3.93 -5.46
C ILE A 144 17.97 2.98 -5.21
N GLU A 145 19.08 3.14 -5.94
CA GLU A 145 20.27 2.29 -5.79
C GLU A 145 20.80 2.31 -4.35
N ASN A 146 20.95 3.50 -3.77
CA ASN A 146 21.36 3.63 -2.37
C ASN A 146 20.37 2.98 -1.39
N MET A 147 19.06 3.05 -1.67
CA MET A 147 18.05 2.38 -0.85
C MET A 147 18.19 0.86 -0.92
N LEU A 148 18.46 0.31 -2.11
CA LEU A 148 18.70 -1.14 -2.32
C LEU A 148 19.95 -1.61 -1.60
N GLU A 149 21.07 -0.86 -1.69
CA GLU A 149 22.31 -1.16 -0.98
C GLU A 149 22.12 -1.21 0.54
N VAL A 150 21.44 -0.20 1.10
CA VAL A 150 21.14 -0.16 2.54
C VAL A 150 20.22 -1.31 2.94
N ALA A 151 19.21 -1.63 2.14
CA ALA A 151 18.32 -2.76 2.39
C ALA A 151 19.09 -4.08 2.42
N GLN A 152 19.94 -4.32 1.44
CA GLN A 152 20.79 -5.51 1.35
C GLN A 152 21.74 -5.63 2.56
N LEU A 153 22.40 -4.53 2.94
CA LEU A 153 23.33 -4.50 4.08
C LEU A 153 22.65 -4.88 5.40
N HIS A 154 21.36 -4.53 5.55
CA HIS A 154 20.60 -4.77 6.76
C HIS A 154 19.63 -5.96 6.68
N GLY A 155 19.63 -6.72 5.58
CA GLY A 155 18.80 -7.91 5.41
C GLY A 155 17.31 -7.62 5.24
N VAL A 156 16.98 -6.47 4.65
CA VAL A 156 15.60 -6.14 4.25
C VAL A 156 15.40 -6.54 2.80
N GLU A 157 14.40 -7.37 2.53
CA GLU A 157 14.04 -7.75 1.17
C GLU A 157 13.21 -6.63 0.52
N ILE A 158 13.75 -5.98 -0.51
CA ILE A 158 12.99 -5.05 -1.34
C ILE A 158 12.35 -5.86 -2.48
N THR A 159 11.03 -6.01 -2.43
CA THR A 159 10.27 -6.78 -3.41
C THR A 159 9.75 -5.92 -4.57
N GLY A 160 9.75 -4.58 -4.42
CA GLY A 160 9.21 -3.71 -5.45
C GLY A 160 9.25 -2.22 -5.13
N LEU A 161 8.50 -1.48 -5.95
CA LEU A 161 8.30 -0.04 -5.80
C LEU A 161 6.84 0.29 -5.50
N MET A 162 6.62 1.40 -4.80
CA MET A 162 5.31 1.96 -4.54
C MET A 162 5.25 3.41 -4.99
N THR A 163 4.13 3.83 -5.59
CA THR A 163 3.86 5.25 -5.84
C THR A 163 2.40 5.61 -5.62
N ILE A 164 2.15 6.91 -5.49
CA ILE A 164 0.80 7.49 -5.31
C ILE A 164 0.59 8.47 -6.44
N GLY A 165 -0.55 8.36 -7.12
CA GLY A 165 -0.95 9.26 -8.19
C GLY A 165 -1.04 10.73 -7.75
N VAL A 166 -1.02 11.64 -8.69
CA VAL A 166 -1.11 13.10 -8.45
C VAL A 166 -2.57 13.49 -8.34
N LEU A 167 -2.95 14.01 -7.17
CA LEU A 167 -4.34 14.40 -6.90
C LEU A 167 -4.80 15.50 -7.87
N GLY A 168 -5.92 15.23 -8.59
CA GLY A 168 -6.51 16.18 -9.53
C GLY A 168 -5.80 16.27 -10.88
N ASP A 169 -4.76 15.46 -11.13
CA ASP A 169 -4.01 15.46 -12.38
C ASP A 169 -3.83 14.01 -12.89
N ALA A 170 -4.71 13.61 -13.80
CA ALA A 170 -4.71 12.27 -14.36
C ALA A 170 -3.52 12.03 -15.32
N GLU A 171 -3.03 13.06 -16.00
CA GLU A 171 -1.89 12.95 -16.92
C GLU A 171 -0.59 12.68 -16.13
N ARG A 172 -0.29 13.52 -15.16
CA ARG A 172 0.86 13.30 -14.26
C ARG A 172 0.74 12.00 -13.46
N THR A 173 -0.47 11.55 -13.13
CA THR A 173 -0.69 10.24 -12.50
C THR A 173 -0.25 9.10 -13.41
N ARG A 174 -0.66 9.11 -14.69
CA ARG A 174 -0.23 8.11 -15.68
C ARG A 174 1.28 8.13 -15.92
N GLU A 175 1.88 9.32 -16.02
CA GLU A 175 3.34 9.48 -16.14
C GLU A 175 4.08 8.87 -14.93
N SER A 176 3.62 9.16 -13.71
CA SER A 176 4.19 8.62 -12.47
C SER A 176 4.10 7.08 -12.42
N PHE A 177 2.95 6.51 -12.83
CA PHE A 177 2.79 5.05 -12.88
C PHE A 177 3.70 4.42 -13.93
N ALA A 178 3.77 4.99 -15.13
CA ALA A 178 4.67 4.51 -16.18
C ALA A 178 6.15 4.62 -15.78
N GLN A 179 6.54 5.70 -15.11
CA GLN A 179 7.90 5.85 -14.57
C GLN A 179 8.21 4.79 -13.51
N THR A 180 7.29 4.56 -12.56
CA THR A 180 7.46 3.54 -11.52
C THR A 180 7.61 2.15 -12.13
N ALA A 181 6.82 1.82 -13.15
CA ALA A 181 6.93 0.55 -13.84
C ALA A 181 8.31 0.37 -14.51
N ARG A 182 8.79 1.39 -15.25
CA ARG A 182 10.13 1.36 -15.87
C ARG A 182 11.25 1.20 -14.85
N LEU A 183 11.19 1.93 -13.74
CA LEU A 183 12.17 1.81 -12.67
C LEU A 183 12.15 0.42 -12.03
N ALA A 184 10.97 -0.16 -11.80
CA ALA A 184 10.88 -1.52 -11.29
C ALA A 184 11.53 -2.53 -12.26
N ASP A 185 11.31 -2.40 -13.57
CA ASP A 185 11.96 -3.23 -14.58
C ASP A 185 13.49 -3.05 -14.59
N GLU A 186 13.96 -1.79 -14.52
CA GLU A 186 15.38 -1.44 -14.52
C GLU A 186 16.14 -2.08 -13.34
N PHE A 187 15.52 -2.08 -12.16
CA PHE A 187 16.11 -2.67 -10.95
C PHE A 187 15.74 -4.14 -10.73
N GLY A 188 15.02 -4.79 -11.66
CA GLY A 188 14.62 -6.18 -11.56
C GLY A 188 13.63 -6.47 -10.43
N LEU A 189 12.80 -5.48 -10.04
CA LEU A 189 11.85 -5.55 -8.95
C LEU A 189 10.47 -6.00 -9.47
N ALA A 190 9.92 -7.06 -8.87
CA ALA A 190 8.70 -7.69 -9.36
C ALA A 190 7.42 -6.92 -9.00
N GLU A 191 7.35 -6.33 -7.81
CA GLU A 191 6.14 -5.72 -7.30
C GLU A 191 6.04 -4.23 -7.67
N ARG A 192 4.85 -3.83 -8.10
CA ARG A 192 4.50 -2.45 -8.44
C ARG A 192 3.20 -2.11 -7.74
N SER A 193 3.32 -1.53 -6.53
CA SER A 193 2.17 -1.09 -5.76
C SER A 193 1.78 0.32 -6.20
N MET A 194 0.78 0.41 -7.07
CA MET A 194 0.24 1.66 -7.59
C MET A 194 -1.23 1.48 -7.96
N GLY A 195 -2.00 2.56 -7.86
CA GLY A 195 -3.43 2.55 -8.09
C GLY A 195 -4.27 2.45 -6.81
N MET A 196 -5.19 3.37 -6.69
CA MET A 196 -6.19 3.48 -5.65
C MET A 196 -7.59 3.51 -6.28
N SER A 197 -8.63 3.70 -5.48
CA SER A 197 -10.04 3.66 -5.93
C SER A 197 -10.36 4.58 -7.11
N GLY A 198 -9.65 5.69 -7.28
CA GLY A 198 -9.89 6.67 -8.36
C GLY A 198 -9.03 6.49 -9.60
N ASP A 199 -7.94 5.74 -9.54
CA ASP A 199 -6.93 5.68 -10.59
C ASP A 199 -6.41 4.24 -10.88
N TYR A 200 -7.07 3.21 -10.32
CA TYR A 200 -6.64 1.81 -10.48
C TYR A 200 -6.64 1.32 -11.92
N ARG A 201 -7.50 1.89 -12.79
CA ARG A 201 -7.55 1.51 -14.21
C ARG A 201 -6.29 1.98 -14.94
N ASP A 202 -5.84 3.23 -14.69
CA ASP A 202 -4.58 3.76 -15.22
C ASP A 202 -3.38 2.99 -14.66
N ALA A 203 -3.42 2.62 -13.38
CA ALA A 203 -2.37 1.81 -12.76
C ALA A 203 -2.27 0.40 -13.38
N LEU A 204 -3.40 -0.27 -13.66
CA LEU A 204 -3.43 -1.56 -14.35
C LEU A 204 -2.85 -1.46 -15.76
N ALA A 205 -3.22 -0.41 -16.51
CA ALA A 205 -2.68 -0.15 -17.83
C ALA A 205 -1.16 0.07 -17.82
N ALA A 206 -0.63 0.64 -16.72
CA ALA A 206 0.81 0.82 -16.50
C ALA A 206 1.51 -0.42 -15.91
N GLY A 207 0.82 -1.55 -15.71
CA GLY A 207 1.40 -2.80 -15.23
C GLY A 207 1.46 -2.94 -13.71
N SER A 208 0.55 -2.32 -12.97
CA SER A 208 0.42 -2.52 -11.51
C SER A 208 0.26 -3.98 -11.16
N THR A 209 0.98 -4.46 -10.14
CA THR A 209 0.84 -5.81 -9.57
C THR A 209 0.08 -5.80 -8.24
N MET A 210 -0.14 -4.61 -7.68
CA MET A 210 -0.78 -4.45 -6.37
C MET A 210 -1.62 -3.18 -6.34
N LEU A 211 -2.95 -3.31 -6.14
CA LEU A 211 -3.90 -2.22 -6.00
C LEU A 211 -4.24 -1.97 -4.54
N ARG A 212 -4.38 -0.71 -4.13
CA ARG A 212 -4.76 -0.32 -2.76
C ARG A 212 -6.15 0.30 -2.76
N LEU A 213 -7.16 -0.49 -2.47
CA LEU A 213 -8.57 -0.12 -2.61
C LEU A 213 -9.24 0.08 -1.24
N GLY A 214 -9.75 1.27 -0.99
CA GLY A 214 -10.49 1.61 0.24
C GLY A 214 -11.93 2.01 -0.06
N SER A 215 -12.15 3.24 -0.48
CA SER A 215 -13.50 3.79 -0.70
C SER A 215 -14.29 3.04 -1.76
N LEU A 216 -13.64 2.42 -2.72
CA LEU A 216 -14.32 1.58 -3.71
C LEU A 216 -14.91 0.31 -3.08
N LEU A 217 -14.22 -0.30 -2.12
CA LEU A 217 -14.69 -1.49 -1.41
C LEU A 217 -15.67 -1.13 -0.28
N PHE A 218 -15.24 -0.29 0.65
CA PHE A 218 -15.94 -0.07 1.93
C PHE A 218 -16.82 1.18 1.95
N GLY A 219 -16.87 1.95 0.86
CA GLY A 219 -17.58 3.23 0.80
C GLY A 219 -16.74 4.41 1.29
N GLN A 220 -17.36 5.58 1.32
CA GLN A 220 -16.72 6.80 1.82
C GLN A 220 -16.44 6.66 3.31
N ARG A 221 -15.26 7.11 3.71
CA ARG A 221 -14.94 7.21 5.13
C ARG A 221 -15.93 8.14 5.83
N PRO A 222 -16.35 7.82 7.05
CA PRO A 222 -17.15 8.76 7.85
C PRO A 222 -16.41 10.10 7.93
N THR A 223 -17.09 11.18 7.56
CA THR A 223 -16.60 12.55 7.74
C THR A 223 -16.47 12.85 9.22
N ARG A 224 -15.44 13.60 9.55
CA ARG A 224 -15.22 14.12 10.92
C ARG A 224 -16.34 15.05 11.34
#